data_294a671b2ed41789feba81a3330fe43e
#
_entry.id   294a671b2ed41789feba81a3330fe43e
#
_cell.length_a   1.000
_cell.length_b   1.000
_cell.length_c   1.000
_cell.angle_alpha   90.00
_cell.angle_beta   90.00
_cell.angle_gamma   90.00
#
_symmetry.space_group_name_H-M   'P 1'
#
loop_
_entity.id
_entity.type
_entity.pdbx_description
1 polymer ?
#
loop_
_entity_poly.entity_id
_entity_poly.type
_entity_poly.pdbx_seq_one_letter_code
_entity_poly.pdbx_strand_id
1 'polypeptide(L)'
;MELIEKHRSFQGYQEVYRHSSKVTNCDMQFALYSPDNCIDIPVLYFLSGITCTEQNFIQKSGFQEFASKNQIAVVVPDTSPRGENIPDDEDYKLGCGAGFYLNATQEPWLKHYNMYDYITKELPDIIANNYKFSNSKVGIFGHSMGGGG
;
A
#
# COMPACT_ATOMS: atom_id res chain seq x y z
N MET A 1 -12.63 7.16 1.34
CA MET A 1 -11.52 6.98 0.36
C MET A 1 -11.63 8.08 -0.67
N GLU A 2 -10.58 8.86 -0.84
CA GLU A 2 -10.47 10.02 -1.73
C GLU A 2 -9.49 9.68 -2.87
N LEU A 3 -9.90 9.91 -4.12
CA LEU A 3 -9.02 9.75 -5.28
C LEU A 3 -8.12 10.99 -5.40
N ILE A 4 -6.79 10.79 -5.32
CA ILE A 4 -5.78 11.86 -5.41
C ILE A 4 -5.25 11.99 -6.85
N GLU A 5 -4.94 10.86 -7.47
CA GLU A 5 -4.38 10.81 -8.83
C GLU A 5 -5.04 9.70 -9.63
N LYS A 6 -5.18 9.93 -10.94
CA LYS A 6 -5.66 8.91 -11.89
C LYS A 6 -5.03 9.14 -13.25
N HIS A 7 -4.33 8.13 -13.75
CA HIS A 7 -3.67 8.17 -15.04
C HIS A 7 -3.99 6.92 -15.85
N ARG A 8 -4.30 7.11 -17.11
CA ARG A 8 -4.40 6.00 -18.05
C ARG A 8 -3.02 5.38 -18.24
N SER A 9 -2.92 4.07 -18.07
CA SER A 9 -1.68 3.32 -18.21
C SER A 9 -1.97 1.96 -18.83
N PHE A 10 -1.48 1.75 -20.04
CA PHE A 10 -1.79 0.56 -20.86
C PHE A 10 -3.32 0.31 -20.93
N GLN A 11 -3.79 -0.93 -20.72
CA GLN A 11 -5.20 -1.28 -20.69
C GLN A 11 -5.73 -1.25 -19.25
N GLY A 12 -5.56 -0.11 -18.56
CA GLY A 12 -5.97 0.06 -17.17
C GLY A 12 -5.72 1.47 -16.65
N TYR A 13 -5.84 1.65 -15.37
CA TYR A 13 -5.61 2.91 -14.68
C TYR A 13 -4.64 2.71 -13.51
N GLN A 14 -3.67 3.63 -13.40
CA GLN A 14 -2.89 3.85 -12.20
C GLN A 14 -3.56 4.93 -11.37
N GLU A 15 -3.93 4.61 -10.17
CA GLU A 15 -4.66 5.50 -9.26
C GLU A 15 -3.91 5.62 -7.93
N VAL A 16 -4.06 6.76 -7.25
CA VAL A 16 -3.58 6.97 -5.88
C VAL A 16 -4.75 7.44 -5.04
N TYR A 17 -4.89 6.85 -3.88
CA TYR A 17 -5.96 7.12 -2.93
C TYR A 17 -5.42 7.56 -1.58
N ARG A 18 -6.19 8.42 -0.91
CA ARG A 18 -6.04 8.75 0.50
C ARG A 18 -7.26 8.29 1.27
N HIS A 19 -7.06 7.83 2.49
CA HIS A 19 -8.15 7.52 3.41
C HIS A 19 -7.71 7.72 4.85
N SER A 20 -8.67 7.99 5.74
CA SER A 20 -8.41 8.03 7.18
C SER A 20 -8.37 6.59 7.71
N SER A 21 -7.20 6.18 8.18
CA SER A 21 -6.98 4.85 8.75
C SER A 21 -7.36 4.82 10.22
N LYS A 22 -8.15 3.82 10.61
CA LYS A 22 -8.48 3.55 12.01
C LYS A 22 -7.36 2.82 12.73
N VAL A 23 -6.59 2.04 11.99
CA VAL A 23 -5.51 1.20 12.52
C VAL A 23 -4.28 2.05 12.83
N THR A 24 -3.92 2.96 11.93
CA THR A 24 -2.74 3.84 12.13
C THR A 24 -3.12 5.19 12.77
N ASN A 25 -4.41 5.48 12.96
CA ASN A 25 -4.92 6.74 13.52
C ASN A 25 -4.38 8.00 12.81
N CYS A 26 -4.25 7.92 11.48
CA CYS A 26 -3.86 9.04 10.62
C CYS A 26 -4.34 8.81 9.19
N ASP A 27 -4.14 9.79 8.33
CA ASP A 27 -4.37 9.61 6.90
C ASP A 27 -3.27 8.74 6.31
N MET A 28 -3.69 7.71 5.55
CA MET A 28 -2.79 6.84 4.80
C MET A 28 -3.04 6.97 3.31
N GLN A 29 -2.01 6.68 2.53
CA GLN A 29 -2.11 6.62 1.08
C GLN A 29 -1.75 5.22 0.57
N PHE A 30 -2.35 4.86 -0.54
CA PHE A 30 -1.95 3.70 -1.31
C PHE A 30 -2.19 3.94 -2.80
N ALA A 31 -1.39 3.32 -3.63
CA ALA A 31 -1.61 3.29 -5.07
C ALA A 31 -2.30 1.98 -5.47
N LEU A 32 -3.10 2.05 -6.52
CA LEU A 32 -3.76 0.90 -7.12
C LEU A 32 -3.59 0.98 -8.64
N TYR A 33 -3.14 -0.11 -9.24
CA TYR A 33 -3.30 -0.36 -10.66
C TYR A 33 -4.43 -1.36 -10.88
N SER A 34 -5.40 -0.99 -11.70
CA SER A 34 -6.48 -1.89 -12.10
C SER A 34 -6.61 -1.97 -13.62
N PRO A 35 -6.56 -3.20 -14.22
CA PRO A 35 -6.91 -3.41 -15.62
C PRO A 35 -8.37 -3.05 -15.91
N ASP A 36 -8.69 -2.78 -17.18
CA ASP A 36 -10.06 -2.40 -17.60
C ASP A 36 -11.10 -3.46 -17.23
N ASN A 37 -10.78 -4.73 -17.41
CA ASN A 37 -11.65 -5.85 -17.06
C ASN A 37 -11.27 -6.41 -15.69
N CYS A 38 -11.70 -5.75 -14.62
CA CYS A 38 -11.20 -5.99 -13.26
C CYS A 38 -12.17 -6.80 -12.36
N ILE A 39 -13.02 -7.67 -12.93
CA ILE A 39 -13.92 -8.53 -12.16
C ILE A 39 -13.27 -9.90 -11.94
N ASP A 40 -13.22 -10.35 -10.67
CA ASP A 40 -12.65 -11.65 -10.24
C ASP A 40 -11.18 -11.88 -10.67
N ILE A 41 -10.43 -10.81 -10.88
CA ILE A 41 -9.01 -10.89 -11.19
C ILE A 41 -8.16 -11.01 -9.93
N PRO A 42 -6.94 -11.60 -10.01
CA PRO A 42 -6.01 -11.65 -8.89
C PRO A 42 -5.59 -10.27 -8.40
N VAL A 43 -5.26 -10.16 -7.11
CA VAL A 43 -4.71 -8.97 -6.48
C VAL A 43 -3.34 -9.27 -5.91
N LEU A 44 -2.36 -8.44 -6.23
CA LEU A 44 -1.02 -8.48 -5.63
C LEU A 44 -0.80 -7.22 -4.79
N TYR A 45 -0.31 -7.41 -3.57
CA TYR A 45 0.16 -6.35 -2.70
C TYR A 45 1.68 -6.26 -2.79
N PHE A 46 2.19 -5.09 -3.17
CA PHE A 46 3.64 -4.83 -3.19
C PHE A 46 4.05 -4.00 -1.98
N LEU A 47 5.00 -4.51 -1.20
CA LEU A 47 5.57 -3.83 -0.05
C LEU A 47 6.91 -3.20 -0.41
N SER A 48 6.98 -1.88 -0.37
CA SER A 48 8.19 -1.12 -0.70
C SER A 48 9.26 -1.19 0.39
N GLY A 49 10.48 -0.85 0.01
CA GLY A 49 11.61 -0.75 0.91
C GLY A 49 11.59 0.51 1.79
N ILE A 50 12.56 0.60 2.68
CA ILE A 50 12.75 1.75 3.59
C ILE A 50 12.83 3.06 2.80
N THR A 51 12.33 4.15 3.37
CA THR A 51 12.25 5.51 2.81
C THR A 51 11.28 5.69 1.65
N CYS A 52 10.75 4.62 1.07
CA CYS A 52 9.78 4.71 -0.03
C CYS A 52 8.38 5.12 0.45
N THR A 53 7.59 5.57 -0.50
CA THR A 53 6.13 5.72 -0.42
C THR A 53 5.48 4.79 -1.45
N GLU A 54 4.16 4.87 -1.61
CA GLU A 54 3.44 4.22 -2.70
C GLU A 54 3.93 4.65 -4.10
N GLN A 55 4.54 5.84 -4.21
CA GLN A 55 4.96 6.43 -5.49
C GLN A 55 6.20 5.75 -6.10
N ASN A 56 7.15 5.30 -5.28
CA ASN A 56 8.42 4.79 -5.80
C ASN A 56 8.24 3.61 -6.75
N PHE A 57 7.43 2.63 -6.36
CA PHE A 57 7.20 1.45 -7.18
C PHE A 57 6.41 1.76 -8.45
N ILE A 58 5.32 2.53 -8.33
CA ILE A 58 4.46 2.82 -9.48
C ILE A 58 5.15 3.66 -10.56
N GLN A 59 6.13 4.49 -10.17
CA GLN A 59 6.87 5.34 -11.11
C GLN A 59 8.09 4.66 -11.73
N LYS A 60 8.72 3.72 -11.03
CA LYS A 60 10.06 3.22 -11.42
C LYS A 60 10.09 1.77 -11.90
N SER A 61 9.13 0.94 -11.51
CA SER A 61 9.18 -0.50 -11.78
C SER A 61 8.76 -0.91 -13.20
N GLY A 62 7.89 -0.13 -13.83
CA GLY A 62 7.33 -0.47 -15.16
C GLY A 62 6.37 -1.67 -15.13
N PHE A 63 5.84 -2.05 -13.97
CA PHE A 63 5.00 -3.25 -13.81
C PHE A 63 3.65 -3.17 -14.53
N GLN A 64 3.16 -1.97 -14.83
CA GLN A 64 1.79 -1.74 -15.33
C GLN A 64 1.50 -2.50 -16.64
N GLU A 65 2.49 -2.58 -17.54
CA GLU A 65 2.35 -3.34 -18.77
C GLU A 65 2.10 -4.83 -18.49
N PHE A 66 2.86 -5.40 -17.59
CA PHE A 66 2.75 -6.82 -17.23
C PHE A 66 1.46 -7.11 -16.46
N ALA A 67 1.09 -6.23 -15.54
CA ALA A 67 -0.16 -6.34 -14.78
C ALA A 67 -1.38 -6.27 -15.71
N SER A 68 -1.36 -5.35 -16.69
CA SER A 68 -2.38 -5.24 -17.72
C SER A 68 -2.52 -6.51 -18.56
N LYS A 69 -1.41 -7.01 -19.10
CA LYS A 69 -1.38 -8.22 -19.95
C LYS A 69 -1.85 -9.48 -19.21
N ASN A 70 -1.53 -9.58 -17.93
CA ASN A 70 -1.88 -10.75 -17.11
C ASN A 70 -3.20 -10.58 -16.33
N GLN A 71 -3.90 -9.45 -16.49
CA GLN A 71 -5.15 -9.15 -15.80
C GLN A 71 -4.99 -9.29 -14.28
N ILE A 72 -4.03 -8.56 -13.69
CA ILE A 72 -3.71 -8.56 -12.27
C ILE A 72 -3.87 -7.14 -11.73
N ALA A 73 -4.60 -6.96 -10.64
CA ALA A 73 -4.62 -5.72 -9.88
C ALA A 73 -3.38 -5.67 -8.96
N VAL A 74 -2.79 -4.48 -8.80
CA VAL A 74 -1.62 -4.29 -7.93
C VAL A 74 -1.89 -3.15 -6.96
N VAL A 75 -1.82 -3.44 -5.66
CA VAL A 75 -1.99 -2.49 -4.56
C VAL A 75 -0.61 -2.20 -3.95
N VAL A 76 -0.29 -0.93 -3.79
CA VAL A 76 0.99 -0.47 -3.24
C VAL A 76 0.72 0.50 -2.09
N PRO A 77 0.77 0.06 -0.83
CA PRO A 77 0.61 0.96 0.31
C PRO A 77 1.84 1.84 0.52
N ASP A 78 1.65 2.95 1.23
CA ASP A 78 2.77 3.67 1.84
C ASP A 78 3.48 2.76 2.87
N THR A 79 4.73 3.05 3.16
CA THR A 79 5.60 2.24 4.02
C THR A 79 5.43 2.53 5.51
N SER A 80 4.75 3.63 5.87
CA SER A 80 4.53 4.03 7.25
C SER A 80 3.40 5.04 7.38
N PRO A 81 2.88 5.27 8.59
CA PRO A 81 2.17 6.50 8.93
C PRO A 81 3.03 7.74 8.67
N ARG A 82 2.37 8.88 8.36
CA ARG A 82 3.02 10.19 8.14
C ARG A 82 2.15 11.31 8.69
N GLY A 83 2.77 12.36 9.24
CA GLY A 83 2.08 13.56 9.74
C GLY A 83 2.86 14.30 10.81
N GLU A 84 2.52 15.56 11.08
CA GLU A 84 3.22 16.43 12.02
C GLU A 84 3.29 15.92 13.47
N ASN A 85 2.27 15.15 13.87
CA ASN A 85 2.16 14.62 15.25
C ASN A 85 2.49 13.13 15.33
N ILE A 86 3.09 12.56 14.29
CA ILE A 86 3.49 11.16 14.28
C ILE A 86 4.95 11.04 14.68
N PRO A 87 5.29 10.19 15.66
CA PRO A 87 6.68 9.98 16.06
C PRO A 87 7.55 9.58 14.87
N ASP A 88 8.78 10.10 14.83
CA ASP A 88 9.76 9.82 13.78
C ASP A 88 11.15 9.60 14.37
N ASP A 89 12.04 9.01 13.58
CA ASP A 89 13.45 8.76 13.91
C ASP A 89 14.31 9.14 12.69
N GLU A 90 15.17 10.14 12.86
CA GLU A 90 16.05 10.65 11.80
C GLU A 90 17.02 9.60 11.25
N ASP A 91 17.34 8.56 12.03
CA ASP A 91 18.24 7.47 11.63
C ASP A 91 17.53 6.35 10.82
N TYR A 92 16.23 6.47 10.55
CA TYR A 92 15.41 5.45 9.85
C TYR A 92 15.45 4.06 10.51
N LYS A 93 15.76 3.97 11.80
CA LYS A 93 15.65 2.70 12.54
C LYS A 93 14.21 2.34 12.81
N LEU A 94 13.36 3.35 12.93
CA LEU A 94 11.90 3.31 13.06
C LEU A 94 11.36 4.58 12.40
N GLY A 95 10.02 4.76 12.34
CA GLY A 95 9.45 6.04 11.99
C GLY A 95 9.01 6.17 10.52
N CYS A 96 9.05 7.39 10.04
CA CYS A 96 8.58 7.77 8.72
C CYS A 96 9.39 7.07 7.62
N GLY A 97 8.71 6.30 6.76
CA GLY A 97 9.36 5.46 5.76
C GLY A 97 10.00 4.18 6.32
N ALA A 98 9.87 3.90 7.60
CA ALA A 98 10.48 2.77 8.30
C ALA A 98 9.49 2.07 9.25
N GLY A 99 8.29 1.78 8.78
CA GLY A 99 7.23 1.09 9.54
C GLY A 99 7.43 -0.42 9.68
N PHE A 100 8.35 -1.01 8.92
CA PHE A 100 8.74 -2.44 8.92
C PHE A 100 7.56 -3.42 8.78
N TYR A 101 6.36 -2.93 8.45
CA TYR A 101 5.12 -3.71 8.33
C TYR A 101 4.79 -4.51 9.61
N LEU A 102 5.17 -3.98 10.76
CA LEU A 102 4.93 -4.54 12.08
C LEU A 102 3.95 -3.67 12.89
N ASN A 103 3.37 -4.25 13.93
CA ASN A 103 2.66 -3.50 14.96
C ASN A 103 3.63 -3.14 16.07
N ALA A 104 3.67 -1.86 16.45
CA ALA A 104 4.49 -1.40 17.56
C ALA A 104 3.96 -1.92 18.91
N THR A 105 4.87 -2.17 19.84
CA THR A 105 4.58 -2.68 21.18
C THR A 105 4.98 -1.71 22.30
N GLN A 106 5.58 -0.57 21.94
CA GLN A 106 6.09 0.40 22.90
C GLN A 106 5.77 1.84 22.50
N GLU A 107 5.64 2.71 23.50
CA GLU A 107 5.56 4.14 23.29
C GLU A 107 6.89 4.71 22.75
N PRO A 108 6.86 5.76 21.93
CA PRO A 108 5.69 6.53 21.49
C PRO A 108 5.00 5.96 20.22
N TRP A 109 5.38 4.77 19.77
CA TRP A 109 5.01 4.19 18.46
C TRP A 109 3.63 3.52 18.43
N LEU A 110 3.16 3.01 19.57
CA LEU A 110 1.95 2.18 19.72
C LEU A 110 0.72 2.73 19.01
N LYS A 111 0.52 4.05 19.06
CA LYS A 111 -0.69 4.69 18.55
C LYS A 111 -0.81 4.62 17.03
N HIS A 112 0.31 4.72 16.33
CA HIS A 112 0.32 4.95 14.88
C HIS A 112 0.98 3.82 14.09
N TYR A 113 2.03 3.20 14.60
CA TYR A 113 2.82 2.22 13.85
C TYR A 113 2.24 0.81 13.98
N ASN A 114 1.08 0.60 13.34
CA ASN A 114 0.36 -0.67 13.30
C ASN A 114 0.27 -1.18 11.85
N MET A 115 1.41 -1.20 11.16
CA MET A 115 1.49 -1.51 9.73
C MET A 115 1.12 -2.96 9.41
N TYR A 116 1.37 -3.91 10.32
CA TYR A 116 0.93 -5.29 10.13
C TYR A 116 -0.61 -5.37 10.02
N ASP A 117 -1.33 -4.79 10.96
CA ASP A 117 -2.80 -4.78 10.93
C ASP A 117 -3.34 -3.95 9.76
N TYR A 118 -2.65 -2.88 9.39
CA TYR A 118 -3.01 -2.10 8.22
C TYR A 118 -2.97 -2.94 6.93
N ILE A 119 -1.85 -3.65 6.69
CA ILE A 119 -1.62 -4.45 5.47
C ILE A 119 -2.48 -5.71 5.45
N THR A 120 -2.67 -6.36 6.60
CA THR A 120 -3.34 -7.68 6.65
C THR A 120 -4.85 -7.63 6.87
N LYS A 121 -5.37 -6.48 7.34
CA LYS A 121 -6.78 -6.32 7.70
C LYS A 121 -7.41 -5.11 7.01
N GLU A 122 -7.00 -3.88 7.38
CA GLU A 122 -7.72 -2.67 6.96
C GLU A 122 -7.63 -2.42 5.45
N LEU A 123 -6.45 -2.48 4.87
CA LEU A 123 -6.28 -2.24 3.43
C LEU A 123 -6.97 -3.30 2.57
N PRO A 124 -6.87 -4.61 2.86
CA PRO A 124 -7.67 -5.63 2.17
C PRO A 124 -9.17 -5.40 2.27
N ASP A 125 -9.68 -5.01 3.43
CA ASP A 125 -11.10 -4.69 3.63
C ASP A 125 -11.54 -3.49 2.77
N ILE A 126 -10.70 -2.44 2.69
CA ILE A 126 -10.96 -1.29 1.82
C ILE A 126 -11.03 -1.73 0.36
N ILE A 127 -10.09 -2.54 -0.10
CA ILE A 127 -10.07 -3.06 -1.48
C ILE A 127 -11.31 -3.93 -1.75
N ALA A 128 -11.64 -4.86 -0.89
CA ALA A 128 -12.79 -5.75 -1.05
C ALA A 128 -14.13 -5.00 -1.06
N ASN A 129 -14.25 -3.93 -0.30
CA ASN A 129 -15.48 -3.13 -0.24
C ASN A 129 -15.67 -2.18 -1.44
N ASN A 130 -14.61 -1.85 -2.17
CA ASN A 130 -14.65 -0.88 -3.26
C ASN A 130 -14.45 -1.49 -4.66
N TYR A 131 -13.90 -2.70 -4.73
CA TYR A 131 -13.57 -3.38 -5.99
C TYR A 131 -14.10 -4.81 -6.01
N LYS A 132 -14.35 -5.32 -7.20
CA LYS A 132 -14.81 -6.72 -7.42
C LYS A 132 -13.65 -7.63 -7.80
N PHE A 133 -12.50 -7.45 -7.17
CA PHE A 133 -11.37 -8.34 -7.36
C PHE A 133 -11.61 -9.69 -6.67
N SER A 134 -10.80 -10.68 -6.98
CA SER A 134 -10.91 -12.01 -6.37
C SER A 134 -10.49 -11.97 -4.88
N ASN A 135 -11.32 -12.53 -4.02
CA ASN A 135 -11.00 -12.69 -2.60
C ASN A 135 -10.12 -13.93 -2.29
N SER A 136 -9.96 -14.83 -3.26
CA SER A 136 -9.20 -16.08 -3.10
C SER A 136 -7.88 -16.11 -3.85
N LYS A 137 -7.67 -15.18 -4.79
CA LYS A 137 -6.45 -15.07 -5.60
C LYS A 137 -5.66 -13.83 -5.17
N VAL A 138 -5.14 -13.88 -3.94
CA VAL A 138 -4.40 -12.77 -3.33
C VAL A 138 -2.97 -13.20 -3.10
N GLY A 139 -2.03 -12.35 -3.48
CA GLY A 139 -0.61 -12.54 -3.25
C GLY A 139 0.05 -11.30 -2.67
N ILE A 140 1.20 -11.50 -2.03
CA ILE A 140 2.03 -10.42 -1.49
C ILE A 140 3.47 -10.64 -1.92
N PHE A 141 4.17 -9.57 -2.24
CA PHE A 141 5.59 -9.57 -2.55
C PHE A 141 6.20 -8.22 -2.17
N GLY A 142 7.50 -8.15 -2.05
CA GLY A 142 8.14 -6.92 -1.62
C GLY A 142 9.62 -6.86 -1.93
N HIS A 143 10.22 -5.73 -1.60
CA HIS A 143 11.63 -5.45 -1.79
C HIS A 143 12.25 -4.88 -0.50
N SER A 144 13.47 -5.33 -0.16
CA SER A 144 14.22 -4.85 1.01
C SER A 144 13.39 -4.99 2.30
N MET A 145 13.10 -3.88 3.00
CA MET A 145 12.21 -3.87 4.18
C MET A 145 10.88 -4.60 3.91
N GLY A 146 10.26 -4.38 2.75
CA GLY A 146 9.02 -5.05 2.37
C GLY A 146 9.18 -6.51 1.95
N GLY A 147 10.40 -6.95 1.63
CA GLY A 147 10.70 -8.35 1.32
C GLY A 147 10.98 -9.19 2.57
N GLY A 148 11.34 -8.56 3.68
CA GLY A 148 11.60 -9.21 4.97
C GLY A 148 10.47 -9.05 6.00
N GLY A 149 9.53 -8.18 5.70
CA GLY A 149 8.42 -7.85 6.60
C GLY A 149 7.26 -8.84 6.55
#